data_9e03e0bc9bf8279dfddb15c0a2de0430
#
_entry.id   9e03e0bc9bf8279dfddb15c0a2de0430
#
_cell.length_a   1.000
_cell.length_b   1.000
_cell.length_c   1.000
_cell.angle_alpha   90.00
_cell.angle_beta   90.00
_cell.angle_gamma   90.00
#
_symmetry.space_group_name_H-M   'P 1'
#
loop_
_entity.id
_entity.type
_entity.pdbx_description
1 polymer ?
#
loop_
_entity_poly.entity_id
_entity_poly.type
_entity_poly.pdbx_seq_one_letter_code
_entity_poly.pdbx_strand_id
1 'polypeptide(L)'
;MKRLVDLLRINEVRFTAIMLSVMTIAAVISLRGNLMSGGAVPCMYDIYLVGVLHVVSTFCVPFVLFYILFVERYNQRPMQVIREGSVSNVWKRSVVDLLILTVFFTLYVFVLTTIAALVFTDRFYNWNELNSRCVAWSGRICEEQPSFVLLLISYIVETFETFLATGIVMLGVWWGTNKEWAGYLASIALITVDKADKHKSLIFAKYYISSETYKKGLSISTNIIYPLLAAIIVFALVNVLVRFKKKEFLGS
;
A
#
# COMPACT_ATOMS: atom_id res chain seq x y z
N MET A 1 -4.11 8.77 -19.89
CA MET A 1 -2.67 8.88 -20.16
C MET A 1 -2.14 10.31 -20.04
N LYS A 2 -2.71 11.33 -20.72
CA LYS A 2 -2.26 12.74 -20.61
C LYS A 2 -2.21 13.25 -19.17
N ARG A 3 -3.26 12.99 -18.36
CA ARG A 3 -3.36 13.40 -16.95
C ARG A 3 -2.28 12.79 -16.05
N LEU A 4 -1.96 11.50 -16.23
CA LEU A 4 -0.85 10.85 -15.52
C LEU A 4 0.50 11.52 -15.86
N VAL A 5 0.72 11.83 -17.15
CA VAL A 5 1.94 12.53 -17.57
C VAL A 5 2.03 13.93 -16.96
N ASP A 6 0.91 14.66 -16.87
CA ASP A 6 0.88 15.98 -16.25
C ASP A 6 1.17 15.89 -14.73
N LEU A 7 0.63 14.88 -14.05
CA LEU A 7 0.93 14.60 -12.66
C LEU A 7 2.41 14.23 -12.44
N LEU A 8 3.01 13.45 -13.31
CA LEU A 8 4.42 13.03 -13.23
C LEU A 8 5.43 14.15 -13.61
N ARG A 9 4.99 15.24 -14.21
CA ARG A 9 5.85 16.40 -14.55
C ARG A 9 6.13 17.34 -13.38
N ILE A 10 5.41 17.22 -12.29
CA ILE A 10 5.61 18.04 -11.10
C ILE A 10 6.97 17.64 -10.48
N ASN A 11 7.86 18.59 -10.15
CA ASN A 11 9.21 18.30 -9.64
C ASN A 11 9.19 17.52 -8.33
N GLU A 12 8.24 17.82 -7.44
CA GLU A 12 8.02 17.11 -6.18
C GLU A 12 7.73 15.62 -6.40
N VAL A 13 7.12 15.30 -7.52
CA VAL A 13 6.80 13.94 -7.97
C VAL A 13 8.06 13.13 -8.26
N ARG A 14 8.98 13.70 -9.00
CA ARG A 14 10.24 13.02 -9.34
C ARG A 14 11.04 12.74 -8.08
N PHE A 15 11.12 13.73 -7.19
CA PHE A 15 11.79 13.56 -5.90
C PHE A 15 11.15 12.44 -5.07
N THR A 16 9.81 12.44 -4.95
CA THR A 16 9.10 11.40 -4.20
C THR A 16 9.27 10.02 -4.84
N ALA A 17 9.27 9.90 -6.17
CA ALA A 17 9.52 8.64 -6.85
C ALA A 17 10.94 8.13 -6.60
N ILE A 18 11.95 8.99 -6.63
CA ILE A 18 13.34 8.62 -6.29
C ILE A 18 13.42 8.15 -4.84
N MET A 19 12.85 8.89 -3.90
CA MET A 19 12.83 8.51 -2.48
C MET A 19 12.10 7.19 -2.27
N LEU A 20 10.95 6.99 -2.91
CA LEU A 20 10.21 5.74 -2.86
C LEU A 20 11.05 4.57 -3.39
N SER A 21 11.81 4.76 -4.47
CA SER A 21 12.71 3.73 -5.01
C SER A 21 13.80 3.36 -4.00
N VAL A 22 14.49 4.36 -3.46
CA VAL A 22 15.56 4.14 -2.47
C VAL A 22 15.01 3.44 -1.23
N MET A 23 13.86 3.89 -0.73
CA MET A 23 13.25 3.31 0.46
C MET A 23 12.72 1.90 0.22
N THR A 24 12.15 1.61 -0.95
CA THR A 24 11.69 0.26 -1.30
C THR A 24 12.87 -0.71 -1.35
N ILE A 25 13.96 -0.33 -2.01
CA ILE A 25 15.17 -1.16 -2.11
C ILE A 25 15.78 -1.37 -0.73
N ALA A 26 15.98 -0.30 0.05
CA ALA A 26 16.50 -0.39 1.41
C ALA A 26 15.62 -1.27 2.33
N ALA A 27 14.29 -1.17 2.17
CA ALA A 27 13.34 -1.97 2.93
C ALA A 27 13.43 -3.47 2.56
N VAL A 28 13.61 -3.80 1.27
CA VAL A 28 13.81 -5.19 0.83
C VAL A 28 15.13 -5.76 1.36
N ILE A 29 16.21 -4.97 1.35
CA ILE A 29 17.50 -5.36 1.92
C ILE A 29 17.37 -5.61 3.44
N SER A 30 16.71 -4.70 4.15
CA SER A 30 16.44 -4.85 5.58
C SER A 30 15.58 -6.08 5.88
N LEU A 31 14.54 -6.31 5.07
CA LEU A 31 13.67 -7.47 5.19
C LEU A 31 14.47 -8.77 4.97
N ARG A 32 15.33 -8.82 3.94
CA ARG A 32 16.22 -9.97 3.72
C ARG A 32 17.07 -10.24 4.96
N GLY A 33 17.70 -9.21 5.53
CA GLY A 33 18.49 -9.35 6.75
C GLY A 33 17.69 -9.96 7.91
N ASN A 34 16.47 -9.50 8.12
CA ASN A 34 15.55 -10.06 9.12
C ASN A 34 15.15 -11.51 8.82
N LEU A 35 14.93 -11.85 7.55
CA LEU A 35 14.58 -13.20 7.12
C LEU A 35 15.75 -14.19 7.28
N MET A 36 16.99 -13.73 7.21
CA MET A 36 18.20 -14.54 7.43
C MET A 36 18.47 -14.80 8.93
N SER A 37 17.72 -14.19 9.83
CA SER A 37 17.90 -14.40 11.27
C SER A 37 17.73 -15.89 11.63
N GLY A 38 18.62 -16.40 12.50
CA GLY A 38 18.62 -17.81 12.87
C GLY A 38 19.23 -18.77 11.82
N GLY A 39 19.98 -18.25 10.84
CA GLY A 39 20.62 -19.07 9.81
C GLY A 39 19.71 -19.54 8.68
N ALA A 40 18.48 -19.02 8.62
CA ALA A 40 17.54 -19.32 7.55
C ALA A 40 17.98 -18.66 6.23
N VAL A 41 17.77 -19.35 5.11
CA VAL A 41 18.01 -18.83 3.75
C VAL A 41 16.69 -18.35 3.18
N PRO A 42 16.51 -17.02 2.96
CA PRO A 42 15.30 -16.50 2.34
C PRO A 42 15.28 -16.76 0.83
N CYS A 43 14.10 -16.97 0.29
CA CYS A 43 13.86 -17.06 -1.14
C CYS A 43 12.95 -15.93 -1.64
N MET A 44 12.75 -15.86 -2.96
CA MET A 44 11.91 -14.83 -3.57
C MET A 44 10.45 -14.86 -3.05
N TYR A 45 9.90 -16.05 -2.80
CA TYR A 45 8.57 -16.20 -2.21
C TYR A 45 8.46 -15.51 -0.84
N ASP A 46 9.51 -15.58 -0.01
CA ASP A 46 9.51 -14.99 1.33
C ASP A 46 9.46 -13.47 1.27
N ILE A 47 10.12 -12.85 0.28
CA ILE A 47 10.09 -11.40 0.09
C ILE A 47 8.67 -10.93 -0.23
N TYR A 48 7.94 -11.60 -1.10
CA TYR A 48 6.55 -11.24 -1.37
C TYR A 48 5.63 -11.52 -0.18
N LEU A 49 5.81 -12.69 0.46
CA LEU A 49 4.96 -13.12 1.55
C LEU A 49 4.94 -12.13 2.73
N VAL A 50 6.08 -11.54 3.03
CA VAL A 50 6.22 -10.63 4.18
C VAL A 50 6.32 -9.16 3.72
N GLY A 51 6.50 -8.95 2.41
CA GLY A 51 6.78 -7.65 1.82
C GLY A 51 5.67 -6.62 2.02
N VAL A 52 4.40 -7.01 1.93
CA VAL A 52 3.30 -6.05 2.10
C VAL A 52 3.32 -5.41 3.48
N LEU A 53 3.47 -6.21 4.53
CA LEU A 53 3.48 -5.69 5.90
C LEU A 53 4.75 -4.91 6.24
N HIS A 54 5.91 -5.34 5.76
CA HIS A 54 7.18 -4.70 6.09
C HIS A 54 7.58 -3.61 5.10
N VAL A 55 7.59 -3.91 3.79
CA VAL A 55 8.05 -2.96 2.77
C VAL A 55 6.96 -1.93 2.48
N VAL A 56 5.78 -2.39 2.06
CA VAL A 56 4.71 -1.50 1.59
C VAL A 56 4.18 -0.65 2.72
N SER A 57 3.64 -1.26 3.75
CA SER A 57 2.92 -0.52 4.79
C SER A 57 3.83 0.30 5.69
N THR A 58 5.10 -0.09 5.92
CA THR A 58 6.00 0.64 6.81
C THR A 58 6.79 1.72 6.08
N PHE A 59 7.28 1.41 4.87
CA PHE A 59 8.19 2.30 4.16
C PHE A 59 7.54 3.01 2.98
N CYS A 60 6.70 2.32 2.17
CA CYS A 60 6.14 2.93 0.98
C CYS A 60 4.95 3.85 1.26
N VAL A 61 4.05 3.48 2.17
CA VAL A 61 2.84 4.27 2.47
C VAL A 61 3.13 5.72 2.82
N PRO A 62 4.07 6.07 3.73
CA PRO A 62 4.33 7.47 4.05
C PRO A 62 4.68 8.32 2.83
N PHE A 63 5.48 7.80 1.91
CA PHE A 63 5.90 8.52 0.69
C PHE A 63 4.76 8.65 -0.32
N VAL A 64 3.97 7.59 -0.50
CA VAL A 64 2.78 7.63 -1.37
C VAL A 64 1.77 8.64 -0.84
N LEU A 65 1.54 8.70 0.47
CA LEU A 65 0.67 9.69 1.09
C LEU A 65 1.19 11.12 0.90
N PHE A 66 2.49 11.37 1.04
CA PHE A 66 3.07 12.67 0.72
C PHE A 66 2.81 13.07 -0.73
N TYR A 67 2.92 12.11 -1.64
CA TYR A 67 2.63 12.38 -3.04
C TYR A 67 1.17 12.77 -3.25
N ILE A 68 0.23 12.01 -2.70
CA ILE A 68 -1.20 12.31 -2.77
C ILE A 68 -1.49 13.69 -2.18
N LEU A 69 -0.81 14.06 -1.08
CA LEU A 69 -0.92 15.37 -0.45
C LEU A 69 -0.51 16.50 -1.41
N PHE A 70 0.59 16.36 -2.14
CA PHE A 70 1.02 17.38 -3.12
C PHE A 70 0.03 17.53 -4.27
N VAL A 71 -0.50 16.42 -4.78
CA VAL A 71 -1.51 16.45 -5.85
C VAL A 71 -2.79 17.10 -5.37
N GLU A 72 -3.23 16.79 -4.16
CA GLU A 72 -4.44 17.37 -3.59
C GLU A 72 -4.30 18.86 -3.30
N ARG A 73 -3.14 19.33 -2.79
CA ARG A 73 -2.83 20.76 -2.69
C ARG A 73 -2.96 21.48 -4.04
N TYR A 74 -2.52 20.84 -5.12
CA TYR A 74 -2.68 21.39 -6.45
C TYR A 74 -4.16 21.46 -6.87
N ASN A 75 -4.95 20.40 -6.62
CA ASN A 75 -6.38 20.36 -6.93
C ASN A 75 -7.20 21.39 -6.14
N GLN A 76 -6.79 21.71 -4.92
CA GLN A 76 -7.48 22.69 -4.06
C GLN A 76 -7.06 24.15 -4.28
N ARG A 77 -6.17 24.45 -5.23
CA ARG A 77 -5.83 25.85 -5.58
C ARG A 77 -7.06 26.59 -6.08
N PRO A 78 -7.26 27.89 -5.71
CA PRO A 78 -8.45 28.65 -6.09
C PRO A 78 -8.76 28.62 -7.59
N MET A 79 -7.74 28.75 -8.43
CA MET A 79 -7.88 28.67 -9.89
C MET A 79 -8.45 27.33 -10.38
N GLN A 80 -8.07 26.21 -9.74
CA GLN A 80 -8.58 24.89 -10.10
C GLN A 80 -10.02 24.72 -9.60
N VAL A 81 -10.31 25.19 -8.39
CA VAL A 81 -11.68 25.17 -7.81
C VAL A 81 -12.66 25.95 -8.69
N ILE A 82 -12.27 27.16 -9.13
CA ILE A 82 -13.08 27.97 -10.04
C ILE A 82 -13.30 27.25 -11.38
N ARG A 83 -12.27 26.61 -11.92
CA ARG A 83 -12.35 25.86 -13.19
C ARG A 83 -13.28 24.65 -13.10
N GLU A 84 -13.34 23.96 -11.97
CA GLU A 84 -14.23 22.80 -11.76
C GLU A 84 -15.69 23.21 -11.50
N GLY A 85 -15.94 24.47 -11.16
CA GLY A 85 -17.28 25.07 -11.00
C GLY A 85 -18.10 24.56 -9.83
N SER A 86 -17.71 23.45 -9.16
CA SER A 86 -18.39 22.96 -7.97
C SER A 86 -17.48 22.15 -7.05
N VAL A 87 -17.78 22.19 -5.75
CA VAL A 87 -17.10 21.40 -4.70
C VAL A 87 -17.17 19.90 -4.99
N SER A 88 -18.30 19.42 -5.48
CA SER A 88 -18.50 18.01 -5.85
C SER A 88 -17.57 17.58 -6.99
N ASN A 89 -17.34 18.45 -7.97
CA ASN A 89 -16.44 18.13 -9.08
C ASN A 89 -14.97 18.09 -8.62
N VAL A 90 -14.57 19.00 -7.72
CA VAL A 90 -13.23 18.96 -7.12
C VAL A 90 -13.03 17.65 -6.38
N TRP A 91 -13.99 17.22 -5.55
CA TRP A 91 -13.92 15.93 -4.86
C TRP A 91 -13.80 14.75 -5.83
N LYS A 92 -14.67 14.69 -6.84
CA LYS A 92 -14.60 13.63 -7.86
C LYS A 92 -13.24 13.59 -8.55
N ARG A 93 -12.66 14.75 -8.82
CA ARG A 93 -11.32 14.87 -9.39
C ARG A 93 -10.26 14.29 -8.45
N SER A 94 -10.27 14.68 -7.17
CA SER A 94 -9.35 14.17 -6.16
C SER A 94 -9.43 12.65 -6.04
N VAL A 95 -10.64 12.09 -6.05
CA VAL A 95 -10.86 10.63 -6.02
C VAL A 95 -10.32 9.94 -7.28
N VAL A 96 -10.55 10.51 -8.45
CA VAL A 96 -10.01 9.95 -9.71
C VAL A 96 -8.48 10.00 -9.73
N ASP A 97 -7.88 11.10 -9.27
CA ASP A 97 -6.43 11.22 -9.18
C ASP A 97 -5.86 10.21 -8.17
N LEU A 98 -6.52 10.03 -7.02
CA LEU A 98 -6.15 9.00 -6.06
C LEU A 98 -6.14 7.60 -6.69
N LEU A 99 -7.20 7.22 -7.42
CA LEU A 99 -7.27 5.90 -8.08
C LEU A 99 -6.14 5.70 -9.09
N ILE A 100 -5.88 6.70 -9.94
CA ILE A 100 -4.80 6.65 -10.92
C ILE A 100 -3.44 6.47 -10.23
N LEU A 101 -3.19 7.25 -9.17
CA LEU A 101 -1.95 7.18 -8.42
C LEU A 101 -1.78 5.86 -7.68
N THR A 102 -2.86 5.34 -7.09
CA THR A 102 -2.85 4.05 -6.40
C THR A 102 -2.45 2.93 -7.35
N VAL A 103 -3.06 2.86 -8.54
CA VAL A 103 -2.69 1.87 -9.56
C VAL A 103 -1.23 2.03 -9.97
N PHE A 104 -0.81 3.27 -10.26
CA PHE A 104 0.57 3.55 -10.69
C PHE A 104 1.59 3.13 -9.63
N PHE A 105 1.41 3.55 -8.36
CA PHE A 105 2.35 3.23 -7.29
C PHE A 105 2.33 1.75 -6.91
N THR A 106 1.18 1.08 -7.00
CA THR A 106 1.10 -0.37 -6.81
C THR A 106 1.99 -1.10 -7.81
N LEU A 107 1.86 -0.80 -9.09
CA LEU A 107 2.70 -1.40 -10.13
C LEU A 107 4.17 -1.00 -10.00
N TYR A 108 4.44 0.24 -9.64
CA TYR A 108 5.80 0.74 -9.45
C TYR A 108 6.52 0.03 -8.30
N VAL A 109 5.88 -0.07 -7.13
CA VAL A 109 6.44 -0.77 -5.96
C VAL A 109 6.58 -2.27 -6.23
N PHE A 110 5.61 -2.88 -6.93
CA PHE A 110 5.69 -4.28 -7.35
C PHE A 110 6.93 -4.53 -8.22
N VAL A 111 7.17 -3.72 -9.24
CA VAL A 111 8.35 -3.84 -10.12
C VAL A 111 9.64 -3.66 -9.32
N LEU A 112 9.73 -2.64 -8.46
CA LEU A 112 10.91 -2.40 -7.63
C LEU A 112 11.17 -3.55 -6.64
N THR A 113 10.13 -4.07 -6.00
CA THR A 113 10.25 -5.21 -5.08
C THR A 113 10.71 -6.46 -5.84
N THR A 114 10.20 -6.68 -7.07
CA THR A 114 10.61 -7.79 -7.93
C THR A 114 12.08 -7.70 -8.30
N ILE A 115 12.53 -6.53 -8.78
CA ILE A 115 13.95 -6.31 -9.12
C ILE A 115 14.83 -6.52 -7.90
N ALA A 116 14.46 -5.93 -6.76
CA ALA A 116 15.22 -6.08 -5.53
C ALA A 116 15.22 -7.55 -5.04
N ALA A 117 14.11 -8.26 -5.12
CA ALA A 117 14.04 -9.67 -4.77
C ALA A 117 14.96 -10.52 -5.66
N LEU A 118 14.95 -10.29 -6.97
CA LEU A 118 15.83 -10.99 -7.92
C LEU A 118 17.33 -10.73 -7.67
N VAL A 119 17.68 -9.51 -7.26
CA VAL A 119 19.08 -9.12 -6.99
C VAL A 119 19.56 -9.65 -5.64
N PHE A 120 18.69 -9.65 -4.63
CA PHE A 120 19.09 -9.92 -3.25
C PHE A 120 18.71 -11.33 -2.74
N THR A 121 18.06 -12.18 -3.55
CA THR A 121 17.80 -13.58 -3.19
C THR A 121 18.44 -14.49 -4.22
N ASP A 122 19.17 -15.52 -3.72
CA ASP A 122 19.86 -16.47 -4.59
C ASP A 122 18.93 -17.59 -5.08
N ARG A 123 17.72 -17.70 -4.48
CA ARG A 123 16.79 -18.80 -4.74
C ARG A 123 15.39 -18.28 -5.02
N PHE A 124 14.76 -18.87 -6.01
CA PHE A 124 13.38 -18.58 -6.34
C PHE A 124 12.43 -19.19 -5.28
N TYR A 125 12.64 -20.46 -4.92
CA TYR A 125 11.83 -21.22 -3.96
C TYR A 125 12.71 -22.21 -3.19
N ASN A 126 12.49 -22.35 -1.87
CA ASN A 126 13.26 -23.28 -1.02
C ASN A 126 12.49 -23.79 0.22
N TRP A 127 11.15 -23.66 0.27
CA TRP A 127 10.37 -24.05 1.46
C TRP A 127 10.40 -25.54 1.75
N ASN A 128 10.84 -26.36 0.79
CA ASN A 128 11.10 -27.78 0.92
C ASN A 128 12.47 -28.13 1.55
N GLU A 129 13.28 -27.11 1.88
CA GLU A 129 14.61 -27.32 2.48
C GLU A 129 14.58 -27.04 3.99
N LEU A 130 15.40 -27.79 4.76
CA LEU A 130 15.49 -27.65 6.21
C LEU A 130 15.98 -26.28 6.69
N ASN A 131 16.82 -25.61 5.90
CA ASN A 131 17.36 -24.29 6.17
C ASN A 131 16.48 -23.14 5.65
N SER A 132 15.27 -23.45 5.17
CA SER A 132 14.35 -22.44 4.65
C SER A 132 13.71 -21.59 5.76
N ARG A 133 13.27 -20.39 5.38
CA ARG A 133 12.49 -19.53 6.29
C ARG A 133 11.15 -20.17 6.68
N CYS A 134 10.55 -20.95 5.79
CA CYS A 134 9.32 -21.69 6.09
C CYS A 134 9.53 -22.62 7.29
N VAL A 135 10.60 -23.41 7.31
CA VAL A 135 10.92 -24.33 8.43
C VAL A 135 11.24 -23.54 9.70
N ALA A 136 12.06 -22.51 9.61
CA ALA A 136 12.42 -21.68 10.75
C ALA A 136 11.19 -21.05 11.44
N TRP A 137 10.14 -20.74 10.67
CA TRP A 137 8.92 -20.13 11.20
C TRP A 137 7.83 -21.13 11.59
N SER A 138 7.58 -22.14 10.74
CA SER A 138 6.46 -23.09 10.91
C SER A 138 6.84 -24.33 11.70
N GLY A 139 8.15 -24.62 11.81
CA GLY A 139 8.67 -25.85 12.41
C GLY A 139 8.53 -27.10 11.53
N ARG A 140 8.11 -26.95 10.27
CA ARG A 140 7.90 -28.07 9.33
C ARG A 140 8.23 -27.68 7.90
N ILE A 141 8.61 -28.66 7.09
CA ILE A 141 8.83 -28.51 5.66
C ILE A 141 7.47 -28.30 4.96
N CYS A 142 7.38 -27.36 4.04
CA CYS A 142 6.25 -27.24 3.14
C CYS A 142 6.46 -28.18 1.95
N GLU A 143 5.71 -29.27 1.90
CA GLU A 143 5.79 -30.25 0.82
C GLU A 143 5.15 -29.73 -0.47
N GLU A 144 4.05 -28.96 -0.35
CA GLU A 144 3.36 -28.38 -1.50
C GLU A 144 3.85 -26.95 -1.76
N GLN A 145 4.30 -26.72 -2.99
CA GLN A 145 4.64 -25.39 -3.45
C GLN A 145 3.36 -24.57 -3.68
N PRO A 146 3.15 -23.46 -2.98
CA PRO A 146 2.01 -22.59 -3.26
C PRO A 146 2.14 -21.96 -4.64
N SER A 147 1.01 -21.67 -5.29
CA SER A 147 1.01 -21.03 -6.60
C SER A 147 1.69 -19.67 -6.55
N PHE A 148 2.77 -19.51 -7.33
CA PHE A 148 3.48 -18.24 -7.45
C PHE A 148 2.59 -17.13 -8.01
N VAL A 149 1.76 -17.46 -8.98
CA VAL A 149 0.80 -16.51 -9.58
C VAL A 149 -0.17 -15.99 -8.51
N LEU A 150 -0.69 -16.89 -7.67
CA LEU A 150 -1.58 -16.49 -6.58
C LEU A 150 -0.87 -15.59 -5.57
N LEU A 151 0.39 -15.88 -5.25
CA LEU A 151 1.21 -15.04 -4.36
C LEU A 151 1.42 -13.63 -4.94
N LEU A 152 1.75 -13.53 -6.23
CA LEU A 152 1.92 -12.24 -6.90
C LEU A 152 0.63 -11.42 -6.95
N ILE A 153 -0.49 -12.07 -7.30
CA ILE A 153 -1.80 -11.41 -7.33
C ILE A 153 -2.17 -10.91 -5.94
N SER A 154 -1.98 -11.74 -4.91
CA SER A 154 -2.24 -11.34 -3.52
C SER A 154 -1.37 -10.12 -3.13
N TYR A 155 -0.08 -10.13 -3.44
CA TYR A 155 0.81 -9.00 -3.19
C TYR A 155 0.33 -7.69 -3.86
N ILE A 156 -0.06 -7.77 -5.14
CA ILE A 156 -0.56 -6.62 -5.90
C ILE A 156 -1.87 -6.10 -5.29
N VAL A 157 -2.81 -6.99 -5.00
CA VAL A 157 -4.12 -6.62 -4.45
C VAL A 157 -3.99 -5.99 -3.07
N GLU A 158 -3.19 -6.57 -2.19
CA GLU A 158 -2.98 -6.06 -0.84
C GLU A 158 -2.21 -4.72 -0.84
N THR A 159 -1.25 -4.56 -1.77
CA THR A 159 -0.56 -3.28 -1.97
C THR A 159 -1.53 -2.20 -2.48
N PHE A 160 -2.37 -2.54 -3.45
CA PHE A 160 -3.40 -1.64 -3.98
C PHE A 160 -4.38 -1.22 -2.89
N GLU A 161 -4.89 -2.18 -2.13
CA GLU A 161 -5.80 -1.94 -1.03
C GLU A 161 -5.19 -1.01 0.03
N THR A 162 -3.94 -1.27 0.43
CA THR A 162 -3.21 -0.45 1.40
C THR A 162 -3.11 1.02 0.95
N PHE A 163 -2.71 1.26 -0.30
CA PHE A 163 -2.59 2.63 -0.81
C PHE A 163 -3.95 3.30 -1.01
N LEU A 164 -4.95 2.57 -1.48
CA LEU A 164 -6.30 3.10 -1.67
C LEU A 164 -6.95 3.47 -0.34
N ALA A 165 -6.95 2.56 0.62
CA ALA A 165 -7.61 2.78 1.90
C ALA A 165 -6.94 3.90 2.70
N THR A 166 -5.61 3.92 2.78
CA THR A 166 -4.89 5.00 3.46
C THR A 166 -5.05 6.33 2.74
N GLY A 167 -4.98 6.34 1.41
CA GLY A 167 -5.14 7.55 0.60
C GLY A 167 -6.54 8.16 0.71
N ILE A 168 -7.61 7.34 0.63
CA ILE A 168 -8.97 7.86 0.74
C ILE A 168 -9.31 8.35 2.15
N VAL A 169 -8.78 7.70 3.20
CA VAL A 169 -8.91 8.18 4.58
C VAL A 169 -8.19 9.52 4.76
N MET A 170 -6.97 9.67 4.22
CA MET A 170 -6.24 10.93 4.22
C MET A 170 -7.06 12.05 3.58
N LEU A 171 -7.56 11.83 2.38
CA LEU A 171 -8.39 12.81 1.68
C LEU A 171 -9.66 13.13 2.46
N GLY A 172 -10.37 12.12 2.96
CA GLY A 172 -11.62 12.30 3.70
C GLY A 172 -11.45 13.11 4.98
N VAL A 173 -10.41 12.81 5.77
CA VAL A 173 -10.11 13.56 7.01
C VAL A 173 -9.64 14.98 6.68
N TRP A 174 -8.80 15.16 5.67
CA TRP A 174 -8.41 16.50 5.23
C TRP A 174 -9.63 17.33 4.79
N TRP A 175 -10.47 16.77 3.94
CA TRP A 175 -11.71 17.44 3.51
C TRP A 175 -12.65 17.73 4.69
N GLY A 176 -12.70 16.84 5.67
CA GLY A 176 -13.51 17.01 6.87
C GLY A 176 -13.00 18.05 7.85
N THR A 177 -11.69 18.22 7.98
CA THR A 177 -11.05 19.08 9.00
C THR A 177 -10.45 20.36 8.43
N ASN A 178 -10.32 20.48 7.12
CA ASN A 178 -9.53 21.50 6.40
C ASN A 178 -8.03 21.52 6.80
N LYS A 179 -7.53 20.44 7.44
CA LYS A 179 -6.14 20.33 7.89
C LYS A 179 -5.47 19.15 7.22
N GLU A 180 -4.51 19.42 6.35
CA GLU A 180 -3.78 18.39 5.60
C GLU A 180 -2.99 17.42 6.51
N TRP A 181 -2.33 17.96 7.55
CA TRP A 181 -1.58 17.17 8.50
C TRP A 181 -2.48 16.19 9.28
N ALA A 182 -3.75 16.57 9.56
CA ALA A 182 -4.70 15.69 10.24
C ALA A 182 -5.05 14.47 9.35
N GLY A 183 -5.24 14.68 8.05
CA GLY A 183 -5.44 13.59 7.09
C GLY A 183 -4.25 12.64 7.04
N TYR A 184 -3.04 13.19 6.93
CA TYR A 184 -1.80 12.40 6.90
C TYR A 184 -1.63 11.57 8.18
N LEU A 185 -1.73 12.20 9.35
CA LEU A 185 -1.59 11.52 10.64
C LEU A 185 -2.68 10.46 10.87
N ALA A 186 -3.93 10.74 10.48
CA ALA A 186 -5.02 9.76 10.59
C ALA A 186 -4.72 8.49 9.77
N SER A 187 -4.16 8.63 8.58
CA SER A 187 -3.80 7.48 7.72
C SER A 187 -2.63 6.69 8.27
N ILE A 188 -1.60 7.36 8.80
CA ILE A 188 -0.49 6.67 9.47
C ILE A 188 -0.96 5.97 10.74
N ALA A 189 -1.81 6.62 11.54
CA ALA A 189 -2.39 6.03 12.75
C ALA A 189 -3.23 4.80 12.41
N LEU A 190 -4.07 4.89 11.36
CA LEU A 190 -4.90 3.77 10.90
C LEU A 190 -4.04 2.51 10.66
N ILE A 191 -3.00 2.63 9.84
CA ILE A 191 -2.17 1.48 9.49
C ILE A 191 -1.33 0.98 10.66
N THR A 192 -0.88 1.88 11.54
CA THR A 192 -0.08 1.53 12.71
C THR A 192 -0.92 0.78 13.73
N VAL A 193 -2.13 1.28 14.03
CA VAL A 193 -3.05 0.63 14.97
C VAL A 193 -3.52 -0.72 14.44
N ASP A 194 -3.85 -0.81 13.15
CA ASP A 194 -4.30 -2.06 12.53
C ASP A 194 -3.21 -3.15 12.56
N LYS A 195 -1.94 -2.76 12.46
CA LYS A 195 -0.80 -3.69 12.54
C LYS A 195 -0.42 -4.09 13.97
N ALA A 196 -0.71 -3.26 14.97
CA ALA A 196 -0.28 -3.47 16.34
C ALA A 196 -0.81 -4.79 16.94
N ASP A 197 -2.02 -5.19 16.55
CA ASP A 197 -2.63 -6.45 16.99
C ASP A 197 -3.32 -7.15 15.81
N LYS A 198 -2.66 -8.15 15.22
CA LYS A 198 -3.20 -8.92 14.09
C LYS A 198 -4.55 -9.60 14.41
N HIS A 199 -4.80 -9.98 15.65
CA HIS A 199 -6.04 -10.64 16.02
C HIS A 199 -7.22 -9.67 16.07
N LYS A 200 -6.95 -8.40 16.33
CA LYS A 200 -7.94 -7.31 16.34
C LYS A 200 -7.95 -6.46 15.08
N SER A 201 -7.03 -6.71 14.16
CA SER A 201 -7.01 -6.04 12.87
C SER A 201 -8.33 -6.27 12.13
N LEU A 202 -8.92 -5.19 11.64
CA LEU A 202 -10.19 -5.23 10.91
C LEU A 202 -10.01 -5.02 9.40
N ILE A 203 -8.95 -4.33 8.99
CA ILE A 203 -8.81 -3.81 7.62
C ILE A 203 -7.64 -4.47 6.89
N PHE A 204 -6.42 -4.42 7.45
CA PHE A 204 -5.20 -4.80 6.74
C PHE A 204 -4.57 -6.12 7.24
N ALA A 205 -3.99 -6.10 8.43
CA ALA A 205 -3.03 -7.11 8.87
C ALA A 205 -3.61 -8.52 9.03
N LYS A 206 -4.92 -8.65 9.25
CA LYS A 206 -5.59 -9.94 9.45
C LYS A 206 -5.63 -10.79 8.18
N TYR A 207 -5.80 -10.14 7.04
CA TYR A 207 -6.06 -10.81 5.77
C TYR A 207 -4.84 -10.86 4.86
N TYR A 208 -3.80 -10.09 5.19
CA TYR A 208 -2.60 -10.01 4.37
C TYR A 208 -1.78 -11.29 4.40
N ILE A 209 -1.16 -11.56 3.26
CA ILE A 209 -0.09 -12.54 3.18
C ILE A 209 0.97 -12.18 4.22
N SER A 210 1.40 -13.17 4.98
CA SER A 210 2.33 -12.98 6.09
C SER A 210 2.98 -14.32 6.46
N SER A 211 3.87 -14.30 7.43
CA SER A 211 4.49 -15.50 7.97
C SER A 211 3.48 -16.60 8.42
N GLU A 212 2.23 -16.23 8.71
CA GLU A 212 1.19 -17.23 9.00
C GLU A 212 0.79 -18.07 7.78
N THR A 213 0.99 -17.54 6.58
CA THR A 213 0.73 -18.24 5.33
C THR A 213 1.61 -19.49 5.17
N TYR A 214 2.79 -19.54 5.81
CA TYR A 214 3.59 -20.77 5.89
C TYR A 214 2.82 -21.94 6.52
N LYS A 215 1.88 -21.66 7.43
CA LYS A 215 1.09 -22.68 8.12
C LYS A 215 -0.26 -22.95 7.47
N LYS A 216 -0.91 -21.88 6.98
CA LYS A 216 -2.30 -21.90 6.50
C LYS A 216 -2.42 -22.05 4.98
N GLY A 217 -1.32 -21.81 4.23
CA GLY A 217 -1.34 -21.73 2.77
C GLY A 217 -1.95 -20.41 2.27
N LEU A 218 -2.01 -20.28 0.93
CA LEU A 218 -2.63 -19.15 0.23
C LEU A 218 -4.09 -19.47 -0.09
N SER A 219 -4.98 -18.50 0.10
CA SER A 219 -6.40 -18.63 -0.23
C SER A 219 -6.89 -17.42 -1.00
N ILE A 220 -7.61 -17.65 -2.10
CA ILE A 220 -8.21 -16.59 -2.92
C ILE A 220 -9.18 -15.74 -2.09
N SER A 221 -10.03 -16.38 -1.29
CA SER A 221 -11.01 -15.65 -0.47
C SER A 221 -10.31 -14.74 0.54
N THR A 222 -9.32 -15.25 1.28
CA THR A 222 -8.67 -14.52 2.36
C THR A 222 -7.71 -13.45 1.85
N ASN A 223 -6.89 -13.79 0.84
CA ASN A 223 -5.79 -12.92 0.41
C ASN A 223 -6.12 -12.03 -0.80
N ILE A 224 -7.27 -12.23 -1.46
CA ILE A 224 -7.70 -11.40 -2.59
C ILE A 224 -9.07 -10.78 -2.33
N ILE A 225 -10.10 -11.60 -2.04
CA ILE A 225 -11.47 -11.09 -1.98
C ILE A 225 -11.68 -10.19 -0.76
N TYR A 226 -11.24 -10.59 0.43
CA TYR A 226 -11.42 -9.77 1.64
C TYR A 226 -10.67 -8.43 1.59
N PRO A 227 -9.39 -8.33 1.18
CA PRO A 227 -8.73 -7.04 0.99
C PRO A 227 -9.47 -6.12 0.01
N LEU A 228 -9.95 -6.64 -1.12
CA LEU A 228 -10.73 -5.84 -2.08
C LEU A 228 -12.05 -5.35 -1.49
N LEU A 229 -12.76 -6.21 -0.77
CA LEU A 229 -14.01 -5.81 -0.08
C LEU A 229 -13.74 -4.74 0.98
N ALA A 230 -12.68 -4.88 1.77
CA ALA A 230 -12.28 -3.88 2.77
C ALA A 230 -11.98 -2.53 2.10
N ALA A 231 -11.22 -2.52 1.01
CA ALA A 231 -10.94 -1.31 0.24
C ALA A 231 -12.22 -0.63 -0.28
N ILE A 232 -13.15 -1.42 -0.85
CA ILE A 232 -14.42 -0.91 -1.36
C ILE A 232 -15.28 -0.32 -0.23
N ILE A 233 -15.35 -0.99 0.92
CA ILE A 233 -16.12 -0.51 2.07
C ILE A 233 -15.55 0.81 2.60
N VAL A 234 -14.23 0.89 2.84
CA VAL A 234 -13.57 2.11 3.32
C VAL A 234 -13.77 3.25 2.32
N PHE A 235 -13.58 2.96 1.03
CA PHE A 235 -13.79 3.92 -0.05
C PHE A 235 -15.23 4.44 -0.10
N ALA A 236 -16.22 3.57 -0.01
CA ALA A 236 -17.63 3.94 -0.01
C ALA A 236 -18.00 4.79 1.23
N LEU A 237 -17.56 4.36 2.43
CA LEU A 237 -17.83 5.07 3.68
C LEU A 237 -17.29 6.51 3.64
N VAL A 238 -16.03 6.69 3.22
CA VAL A 238 -15.43 8.03 3.14
C VAL A 238 -16.16 8.89 2.10
N ASN A 239 -16.51 8.35 0.93
CA ASN A 239 -17.27 9.10 -0.07
C ASN A 239 -18.66 9.54 0.44
N VAL A 240 -19.34 8.71 1.22
CA VAL A 240 -20.61 9.05 1.84
C VAL A 240 -20.40 10.17 2.88
N LEU A 241 -19.43 10.03 3.79
CA LEU A 241 -19.14 11.02 4.83
C LEU A 241 -18.80 12.40 4.24
N VAL A 242 -17.98 12.45 3.19
CA VAL A 242 -17.61 13.72 2.53
C VAL A 242 -18.81 14.39 1.87
N ARG A 243 -19.77 13.64 1.33
CA ARG A 243 -21.00 14.23 0.73
C ARG A 243 -21.90 14.91 1.75
N PHE A 244 -21.93 14.44 2.98
CA PHE A 244 -22.72 15.07 4.06
C PHE A 244 -22.08 16.35 4.59
N LYS A 245 -20.78 16.55 4.39
CA LYS A 245 -20.06 17.73 4.86
C LYS A 245 -19.87 18.73 3.71
N LYS A 246 -20.59 19.86 3.76
CA LYS A 246 -20.37 20.98 2.83
C LYS A 246 -19.00 21.60 3.13
N LYS A 247 -18.07 21.52 2.18
CA LYS A 247 -16.78 22.21 2.27
C LYS A 247 -16.91 23.60 1.69
N GLU A 248 -16.58 24.63 2.47
CA GLU A 248 -16.50 26.01 2.00
C GLU A 248 -15.06 26.33 1.61
N PHE A 249 -14.83 26.66 0.33
CA PHE A 249 -13.51 27.03 -0.19
C PHE A 249 -13.25 28.55 -0.13
N LEU A 250 -14.26 29.36 0.19
CA LEU A 250 -14.25 30.81 0.05
C LEU A 250 -14.50 31.56 1.38
N GLY A 251 -14.15 30.99 2.51
CA GLY A 251 -14.40 31.61 3.79
C GLY A 251 -13.36 31.33 4.84
N SER A 252 -12.25 32.04 4.79
CA SER A 252 -11.47 32.57 5.94
C SER A 252 -10.19 33.21 5.43
#